data_890f24164fe204eacecf648379ef31de
#
_entry.id   890f24164fe204eacecf648379ef31de
#
_cell.length_a   1.000
_cell.length_b   1.000
_cell.length_c   1.000
_cell.angle_alpha   90.00
_cell.angle_beta   90.00
_cell.angle_gamma   90.00
#
_symmetry.space_group_name_H-M   'P 1'
#
loop_
_entity.id
_entity.type
_entity.pdbx_description
1 polymer ?
#
loop_
_entity_poly.entity_id
_entity_poly.type
_entity_poly.pdbx_seq_one_letter_code
_entity_poly.pdbx_strand_id
1 'polypeptide(L)'
;HFNGDAFDIPFITERAAHLNVALDLSHLESLDLYKTARKCKSILSLSDYKQKTIEQFLGIQREDMYSGGELIDIYRKFAAKPSDTAHNEYRKLLLLHNHDDIEGMLSLLPLVSYYAIIMNSYTVDNAVIDKDTDSDGNVSLRLIAECSLPVGVPVDRHICIDNIHILIKNLTLTLVIPIISDTLKY
;
A
#
# COMPACT_ATOMS: atom_id res chain seq x y z
N HIS A 1 -1.86 12.12 -0.39
CA HIS A 1 -1.72 12.07 1.07
C HIS A 1 -1.79 10.63 1.60
N PHE A 2 -1.44 10.45 2.88
CA PHE A 2 -1.50 9.18 3.57
C PHE A 2 -2.49 9.27 4.74
N ASN A 3 -3.62 8.56 4.67
CA ASN A 3 -4.74 8.60 5.63
C ASN A 3 -5.36 10.00 5.84
N GLY A 4 -5.12 10.92 4.93
CA GLY A 4 -5.57 12.30 5.04
C GLY A 4 -7.08 12.48 4.95
N ASP A 5 -7.79 11.60 4.23
CA ASP A 5 -9.25 11.63 4.15
C ASP A 5 -9.92 11.42 5.52
N ALA A 6 -9.27 10.67 6.41
CA ALA A 6 -9.80 10.39 7.74
C ALA A 6 -9.22 11.33 8.81
N PHE A 7 -8.12 12.01 8.54
CA PHE A 7 -7.39 12.79 9.55
C PHE A 7 -7.09 14.23 9.11
N ASP A 8 -6.22 14.43 8.12
CA ASP A 8 -5.72 15.78 7.79
C ASP A 8 -6.80 16.66 7.18
N ILE A 9 -7.59 16.14 6.24
CA ILE A 9 -8.63 16.91 5.54
C ILE A 9 -9.74 17.36 6.48
N PRO A 10 -10.34 16.48 7.32
CA PRO A 10 -11.29 16.92 8.34
C PRO A 10 -10.71 17.93 9.32
N PHE A 11 -9.47 17.70 9.79
CA PHE A 11 -8.80 18.61 10.72
C PHE A 11 -8.58 20.00 10.12
N ILE A 12 -8.07 20.09 8.90
CA ILE A 12 -7.82 21.37 8.22
C ILE A 12 -9.14 22.10 7.98
N THR A 13 -10.19 21.37 7.56
CA THR A 13 -11.51 21.93 7.29
C THR A 13 -12.13 22.51 8.55
N GLU A 14 -12.11 21.76 9.66
CA GLU A 14 -12.61 22.22 10.95
C GLU A 14 -11.81 23.42 11.49
N ARG A 15 -10.48 23.34 11.34
CA ARG A 15 -9.61 24.44 11.78
C ARG A 15 -9.82 25.73 10.98
N ALA A 16 -10.01 25.63 9.66
CA ALA A 16 -10.32 26.77 8.81
C ALA A 16 -11.64 27.42 9.21
N ALA A 17 -12.69 26.61 9.45
CA ALA A 17 -13.98 27.09 9.92
C ALA A 17 -13.86 27.80 11.28
N HIS A 18 -13.12 27.23 12.23
CA HIS A 18 -12.90 27.81 13.56
C HIS A 18 -12.14 29.15 13.51
N LEU A 19 -11.26 29.32 12.53
CA LEU A 19 -10.49 30.54 12.33
C LEU A 19 -11.17 31.53 11.38
N ASN A 20 -12.38 31.25 10.89
CA ASN A 20 -13.11 32.02 9.88
C ASN A 20 -12.28 32.21 8.57
N VAL A 21 -11.51 31.20 8.18
CA VAL A 21 -10.77 31.16 6.92
C VAL A 21 -11.60 30.42 5.89
N ALA A 22 -11.84 31.04 4.72
CA ALA A 22 -12.50 30.36 3.62
C ALA A 22 -11.59 29.26 3.06
N LEU A 23 -12.08 28.03 3.06
CA LEU A 23 -11.37 26.88 2.51
C LEU A 23 -12.33 26.11 1.58
N ASP A 24 -11.94 25.96 0.32
CA ASP A 24 -12.66 25.13 -0.65
C ASP A 24 -11.69 24.10 -1.24
N LEU A 25 -11.90 22.83 -0.92
CA LEU A 25 -11.13 21.70 -1.44
C LEU A 25 -11.91 20.89 -2.49
N SER A 26 -13.12 21.32 -2.87
CA SER A 26 -14.02 20.57 -3.77
C SER A 26 -13.46 20.37 -5.18
N HIS A 27 -12.52 21.22 -5.59
CA HIS A 27 -11.84 21.17 -6.89
C HIS A 27 -10.62 20.24 -6.92
N LEU A 28 -10.24 19.64 -5.79
CA LEU A 28 -9.09 18.72 -5.67
C LEU A 28 -9.57 17.27 -5.67
N GLU A 29 -8.90 16.46 -6.49
CA GLU A 29 -9.05 15.01 -6.40
C GLU A 29 -8.20 14.46 -5.24
N SER A 30 -8.77 13.53 -4.49
CA SER A 30 -8.11 12.93 -3.33
C SER A 30 -7.55 11.55 -3.67
N LEU A 31 -6.24 11.37 -3.52
CA LEU A 31 -5.58 10.06 -3.56
C LEU A 31 -5.05 9.72 -2.17
N ASP A 32 -5.77 8.85 -1.46
CA ASP A 32 -5.37 8.35 -0.15
C ASP A 32 -4.58 7.03 -0.29
N LEU A 33 -3.26 7.10 -0.12
CA LEU A 33 -2.36 5.95 -0.26
C LEU A 33 -2.58 4.89 0.82
N TYR A 34 -3.01 5.28 2.02
CA TYR A 34 -3.41 4.32 3.06
C TYR A 34 -4.62 3.50 2.63
N LYS A 35 -5.67 4.14 2.11
CA LYS A 35 -6.85 3.44 1.58
C LYS A 35 -6.48 2.54 0.41
N THR A 36 -5.61 3.01 -0.48
CA THR A 36 -5.08 2.23 -1.61
C THR A 36 -4.36 0.98 -1.13
N ALA A 37 -3.43 1.10 -0.18
CA ALA A 37 -2.71 -0.01 0.42
C ALA A 37 -3.67 -1.02 1.08
N ARG A 38 -4.66 -0.53 1.82
CA ARG A 38 -5.66 -1.38 2.46
C ARG A 38 -6.51 -2.18 1.47
N LYS A 39 -6.82 -1.63 0.31
CA LYS A 39 -7.51 -2.36 -0.77
C LYS A 39 -6.63 -3.46 -1.37
N CYS A 40 -5.32 -3.27 -1.38
CA CYS A 40 -4.34 -4.24 -1.87
C CYS A 40 -3.86 -5.25 -0.81
N LYS A 41 -4.54 -5.36 0.34
CA LYS A 41 -4.08 -6.18 1.47
C LYS A 41 -3.81 -7.64 1.13
N SER A 42 -4.62 -8.24 0.25
CA SER A 42 -4.45 -9.65 -0.20
C SER A 42 -3.18 -9.85 -1.01
N ILE A 43 -2.75 -8.82 -1.75
CA ILE A 43 -1.53 -8.85 -2.57
C ILE A 43 -0.31 -8.48 -1.71
N LEU A 44 -0.40 -7.43 -0.91
CA LEU A 44 0.74 -6.91 -0.15
C LEU A 44 1.11 -7.79 1.04
N SER A 45 0.10 -8.35 1.76
CA SER A 45 0.28 -9.25 2.92
C SER A 45 1.28 -8.69 3.95
N LEU A 46 1.15 -7.39 4.29
CA LEU A 46 2.01 -6.74 5.27
C LEU A 46 1.47 -6.94 6.70
N SER A 47 2.36 -6.83 7.69
CA SER A 47 2.02 -6.94 9.11
C SER A 47 1.07 -5.83 9.58
N ASP A 48 1.25 -4.64 9.07
CA ASP A 48 0.35 -3.50 9.20
C ASP A 48 0.47 -2.59 7.97
N TYR A 49 -0.32 -1.52 7.92
CA TYR A 49 -0.39 -0.59 6.78
C TYR A 49 -0.02 0.83 7.18
N LYS A 50 0.85 0.99 8.17
CA LYS A 50 1.45 2.29 8.50
C LYS A 50 2.38 2.73 7.37
N GLN A 51 2.58 4.03 7.25
CA GLN A 51 3.45 4.59 6.22
C GLN A 51 4.85 3.96 6.27
N LYS A 52 5.48 3.88 7.44
CA LYS A 52 6.81 3.28 7.64
C LYS A 52 6.88 1.81 7.20
N THR A 53 5.84 1.02 7.44
CA THR A 53 5.81 -0.39 7.02
C THR A 53 5.75 -0.51 5.50
N ILE A 54 4.99 0.37 4.84
CA ILE A 54 4.90 0.40 3.38
C ILE A 54 6.21 0.93 2.76
N GLU A 55 6.80 1.95 3.34
CA GLU A 55 8.11 2.47 2.93
C GLU A 55 9.19 1.39 2.99
N GLN A 56 9.24 0.66 4.10
CA GLN A 56 10.16 -0.48 4.26
C GLN A 56 9.93 -1.56 3.20
N PHE A 57 8.67 -1.89 2.90
CA PHE A 57 8.31 -2.84 1.85
C PHE A 57 8.79 -2.38 0.48
N LEU A 58 8.74 -1.08 0.18
CA LEU A 58 9.21 -0.48 -1.07
C LEU A 58 10.71 -0.21 -1.08
N GLY A 59 11.44 -0.49 0.00
CA GLY A 59 12.88 -0.25 0.11
C GLY A 59 13.25 1.22 0.35
N ILE A 60 12.28 2.05 0.77
CA ILE A 60 12.50 3.47 1.07
C ILE A 60 13.18 3.59 2.44
N GLN A 61 14.28 4.34 2.49
CA GLN A 61 15.00 4.63 3.72
C GLN A 61 14.48 5.92 4.35
N ARG A 62 14.45 5.97 5.69
CA ARG A 62 14.09 7.15 6.47
C ARG A 62 15.23 7.51 7.40
N GLU A 63 15.41 8.80 7.64
CA GLU A 63 16.31 9.29 8.69
C GLU A 63 15.62 9.32 10.07
N ASP A 64 14.30 9.59 10.07
CA ASP A 64 13.50 9.58 11.29
C ASP A 64 13.24 8.15 11.80
N MET A 65 13.70 7.87 13.02
CA MET A 65 13.55 6.57 13.69
C MET A 65 12.40 6.53 14.69
N TYR A 66 11.74 7.67 14.97
CA TYR A 66 10.71 7.77 16.01
C TYR A 66 9.37 7.24 15.54
N SER A 67 8.64 6.61 16.45
CA SER A 67 7.22 6.25 16.23
C SER A 67 6.32 7.47 16.46
N GLY A 68 5.10 7.45 15.89
CA GLY A 68 4.13 8.51 16.12
C GLY A 68 3.79 8.75 17.61
N GLY A 69 3.81 7.70 18.45
CA GLY A 69 3.62 7.84 19.89
C GLY A 69 4.74 8.61 20.58
N GLU A 70 5.99 8.32 20.23
CA GLU A 70 7.16 9.03 20.74
C GLU A 70 7.16 10.50 20.31
N LEU A 71 6.70 10.79 19.11
CA LEU A 71 6.60 12.16 18.61
C LEU A 71 5.54 12.99 19.35
N ILE A 72 4.45 12.38 19.80
CA ILE A 72 3.48 13.06 20.66
C ILE A 72 4.16 13.50 21.96
N ASP A 73 5.00 12.68 22.56
CA ASP A 73 5.73 13.03 23.78
C ASP A 73 6.80 14.10 23.52
N ILE A 74 7.50 14.03 22.38
CA ILE A 74 8.42 15.07 21.94
C ILE A 74 7.68 16.40 21.74
N TYR A 75 6.51 16.39 21.10
CA TYR A 75 5.68 17.57 20.92
C TYR A 75 5.22 18.17 22.25
N ARG A 76 4.79 17.35 23.20
CA ARG A 76 4.42 17.82 24.55
C ARG A 76 5.59 18.51 25.26
N LYS A 77 6.78 17.93 25.17
CA LYS A 77 8.02 18.52 25.71
C LYS A 77 8.36 19.84 25.01
N PHE A 78 8.25 19.89 23.67
CA PHE A 78 8.42 21.12 22.89
C PHE A 78 7.43 22.21 23.32
N ALA A 79 6.15 21.87 23.46
CA ALA A 79 5.10 22.81 23.84
C ALA A 79 5.23 23.33 25.30
N ALA A 80 5.86 22.58 26.19
CA ALA A 80 6.14 22.96 27.58
C ALA A 80 7.23 24.05 27.71
N LYS A 81 7.78 24.54 26.58
CA LYS A 81 8.80 25.60 26.53
C LYS A 81 10.02 25.29 27.41
N PRO A 82 10.75 24.20 27.12
CA PRO A 82 11.99 23.87 27.83
C PRO A 82 13.08 24.91 27.56
N SER A 83 14.30 24.67 28.09
CA SER A 83 15.45 25.52 27.76
C SER A 83 15.66 25.65 26.25
N ASP A 84 16.25 26.77 25.80
CA ASP A 84 16.43 27.06 24.37
C ASP A 84 17.11 25.95 23.58
N THR A 85 18.09 25.27 24.18
CA THR A 85 18.80 24.15 23.55
C THR A 85 17.87 22.95 23.34
N ALA A 86 17.18 22.49 24.39
CA ALA A 86 16.25 21.36 24.31
C ALA A 86 15.06 21.66 23.37
N HIS A 87 14.57 22.91 23.39
CA HIS A 87 13.50 23.36 22.50
C HIS A 87 13.92 23.25 21.03
N ASN A 88 15.14 23.67 20.69
CA ASN A 88 15.67 23.58 19.34
C ASN A 88 15.85 22.13 18.88
N GLU A 89 16.28 21.23 19.77
CA GLU A 89 16.42 19.81 19.45
C GLU A 89 15.05 19.16 19.18
N TYR A 90 14.06 19.37 20.05
CA TYR A 90 12.71 18.86 19.81
C TYR A 90 12.11 19.39 18.50
N ARG A 91 12.30 20.68 18.21
CA ARG A 91 11.89 21.27 16.95
C ARG A 91 12.52 20.57 15.74
N LYS A 92 13.83 20.30 15.78
CA LYS A 92 14.52 19.60 14.69
C LYS A 92 13.95 18.21 14.47
N LEU A 93 13.69 17.44 15.53
CA LEU A 93 13.11 16.09 15.43
C LEU A 93 11.71 16.11 14.82
N LEU A 94 10.85 17.05 15.25
CA LEU A 94 9.51 17.20 14.70
C LEU A 94 9.52 17.62 13.22
N LEU A 95 10.45 18.50 12.84
CA LEU A 95 10.60 18.93 11.45
C LEU A 95 11.19 17.82 10.58
N LEU A 96 12.14 17.03 11.07
CA LEU A 96 12.69 15.88 10.35
C LEU A 96 11.60 14.85 10.07
N HIS A 97 10.81 14.50 11.07
CA HIS A 97 9.69 13.57 10.88
C HIS A 97 8.71 14.05 9.81
N ASN A 98 8.28 15.32 9.89
CA ASN A 98 7.37 15.90 8.92
C ASN A 98 7.99 15.96 7.50
N HIS A 99 9.28 16.24 7.41
CA HIS A 99 10.03 16.22 6.15
C HIS A 99 10.00 14.82 5.52
N ASP A 100 10.38 13.79 6.29
CA ASP A 100 10.39 12.40 5.81
C ASP A 100 8.99 11.93 5.41
N ASP A 101 7.95 12.33 6.13
CA ASP A 101 6.57 11.97 5.79
C ASP A 101 6.14 12.61 4.46
N ILE A 102 6.55 13.83 4.16
CA ILE A 102 6.20 14.53 2.92
C ILE A 102 7.02 13.98 1.74
N GLU A 103 8.34 13.85 1.87
CA GLU A 103 9.20 13.31 0.81
C GLU A 103 8.87 11.85 0.50
N GLY A 104 8.62 11.05 1.55
CA GLY A 104 8.24 9.65 1.42
C GLY A 104 6.95 9.45 0.62
N MET A 105 6.00 10.39 0.66
CA MET A 105 4.71 10.23 -0.04
C MET A 105 4.86 10.04 -1.56
N LEU A 106 5.74 10.78 -2.21
CA LEU A 106 5.98 10.61 -3.66
C LEU A 106 6.58 9.24 -3.97
N SER A 107 7.46 8.77 -3.10
CA SER A 107 8.11 7.46 -3.23
C SER A 107 7.14 6.29 -2.98
N LEU A 108 5.98 6.54 -2.35
CA LEU A 108 4.92 5.56 -2.17
C LEU A 108 3.99 5.39 -3.39
N LEU A 109 4.01 6.31 -4.36
CA LEU A 109 3.14 6.25 -5.54
C LEU A 109 3.19 4.92 -6.31
N PRO A 110 4.35 4.23 -6.44
CA PRO A 110 4.39 2.90 -7.08
C PRO A 110 3.45 1.86 -6.47
N LEU A 111 2.99 2.06 -5.23
CA LEU A 111 1.96 1.23 -4.60
C LEU A 111 0.66 1.15 -5.42
N VAL A 112 0.33 2.20 -6.17
CA VAL A 112 -0.87 2.28 -7.00
C VAL A 112 -0.88 1.21 -8.10
N SER A 113 0.28 0.69 -8.53
CA SER A 113 0.36 -0.38 -9.52
C SER A 113 -0.31 -1.67 -9.05
N TYR A 114 -0.24 -2.00 -7.75
CA TYR A 114 -0.97 -3.14 -7.20
C TYR A 114 -2.49 -2.92 -7.20
N TYR A 115 -2.92 -1.67 -7.03
CA TYR A 115 -4.34 -1.34 -7.09
C TYR A 115 -4.91 -1.52 -8.50
N ALA A 116 -4.13 -1.31 -9.54
CA ALA A 116 -4.52 -1.60 -10.92
C ALA A 116 -4.90 -3.09 -11.08
N ILE A 117 -4.17 -4.01 -10.42
CA ILE A 117 -4.48 -5.44 -10.44
C ILE A 117 -5.84 -5.71 -9.76
N ILE A 118 -6.10 -5.11 -8.61
CA ILE A 118 -7.38 -5.23 -7.89
C ILE A 118 -8.55 -4.69 -8.73
N MET A 119 -8.30 -3.66 -9.54
CA MET A 119 -9.29 -3.07 -10.45
C MET A 119 -9.40 -3.80 -11.79
N ASN A 120 -8.77 -4.98 -11.93
CA ASN A 120 -8.73 -5.78 -13.17
C ASN A 120 -8.17 -5.00 -14.38
N SER A 121 -7.26 -4.06 -14.14
CA SER A 121 -6.59 -3.28 -15.18
C SER A 121 -5.37 -4.05 -15.71
N TYR A 122 -5.62 -5.24 -16.30
CA TYR A 122 -4.59 -6.06 -16.94
C TYR A 122 -5.17 -6.69 -18.21
N THR A 123 -4.30 -7.10 -19.12
CA THR A 123 -4.69 -7.79 -20.36
C THR A 123 -4.27 -9.25 -20.26
N VAL A 124 -5.16 -10.17 -20.57
CA VAL A 124 -4.83 -11.59 -20.69
C VAL A 124 -4.20 -11.82 -22.05
N ASP A 125 -2.93 -12.17 -22.07
CA ASP A 125 -2.14 -12.39 -23.30
C ASP A 125 -2.24 -13.84 -23.75
N ASN A 126 -2.27 -14.80 -22.81
CA ASN A 126 -2.31 -16.22 -23.06
C ASN A 126 -3.06 -16.95 -21.94
N ALA A 127 -3.70 -18.05 -22.29
CA ALA A 127 -4.33 -18.95 -21.30
C ALA A 127 -4.26 -20.39 -21.79
N VAL A 128 -3.66 -21.27 -20.99
CA VAL A 128 -3.50 -22.69 -21.33
C VAL A 128 -3.96 -23.59 -20.20
N ILE A 129 -4.48 -24.76 -20.56
CA ILE A 129 -4.75 -25.82 -19.59
C ILE A 129 -3.52 -26.71 -19.51
N ASP A 130 -2.91 -26.71 -18.34
CA ASP A 130 -1.77 -27.58 -18.01
C ASP A 130 -2.27 -28.82 -17.27
N LYS A 131 -1.70 -29.95 -17.63
CA LYS A 131 -2.00 -31.26 -17.04
C LYS A 131 -0.77 -31.75 -16.29
N ASP A 132 -0.89 -31.92 -15.01
CA ASP A 132 0.12 -32.51 -14.14
C ASP A 132 -0.32 -33.90 -13.68
N THR A 133 0.61 -34.86 -13.68
CA THR A 133 0.36 -36.23 -13.22
C THR A 133 1.38 -36.55 -12.13
N ASP A 134 0.91 -36.82 -10.92
CA ASP A 134 1.75 -37.17 -9.78
C ASP A 134 2.37 -38.57 -9.91
N SER A 135 3.26 -38.94 -8.96
CA SER A 135 3.92 -40.25 -8.89
C SER A 135 2.94 -41.43 -8.76
N ASP A 136 1.75 -41.16 -8.25
CA ASP A 136 0.70 -42.14 -8.00
C ASP A 136 -0.29 -42.25 -9.15
N GLY A 137 -0.06 -41.47 -10.23
CA GLY A 137 -0.89 -41.47 -11.43
C GLY A 137 -2.14 -40.59 -11.36
N ASN A 138 -2.31 -39.78 -10.28
CA ASN A 138 -3.44 -38.87 -10.19
C ASN A 138 -3.19 -37.67 -11.10
N VAL A 139 -4.22 -37.30 -11.85
CA VAL A 139 -4.18 -36.20 -12.79
C VAL A 139 -4.78 -34.95 -12.15
N SER A 140 -4.02 -33.87 -12.13
CA SER A 140 -4.50 -32.54 -11.80
C SER A 140 -4.49 -31.64 -13.04
N LEU A 141 -5.52 -30.83 -13.19
CA LEU A 141 -5.63 -29.85 -14.26
C LEU A 141 -5.51 -28.46 -13.66
N ARG A 142 -4.78 -27.58 -14.34
CA ARG A 142 -4.61 -26.18 -13.94
C ARG A 142 -4.81 -25.28 -15.16
N LEU A 143 -5.53 -24.18 -14.97
CA LEU A 143 -5.54 -23.08 -15.93
C LEU A 143 -4.39 -22.14 -15.59
N ILE A 144 -3.48 -21.93 -16.51
CA ILE A 144 -2.41 -20.95 -16.40
C ILE A 144 -2.76 -19.79 -17.33
N ALA A 145 -2.97 -18.62 -16.75
CA ALA A 145 -3.19 -17.38 -17.47
C ALA A 145 -2.00 -16.44 -17.29
N GLU A 146 -1.45 -15.97 -18.40
CA GLU A 146 -0.38 -14.98 -18.47
C GLU A 146 -0.98 -13.64 -18.88
N CYS A 147 -0.70 -12.61 -18.10
CA CYS A 147 -1.29 -11.29 -18.27
C CYS A 147 -0.20 -10.21 -18.24
N SER A 148 -0.41 -9.16 -19.03
CA SER A 148 0.36 -7.93 -19.02
C SER A 148 -0.28 -6.87 -18.14
N LEU A 149 0.54 -6.22 -17.31
CA LEU A 149 0.15 -5.09 -16.48
C LEU A 149 0.44 -3.76 -17.19
N PRO A 150 -0.42 -2.73 -17.03
CA PRO A 150 -0.21 -1.42 -17.65
C PRO A 150 0.96 -0.66 -17.00
N VAL A 151 1.30 -1.00 -15.75
CA VAL A 151 2.40 -0.39 -14.99
C VAL A 151 3.09 -1.48 -14.18
N GLY A 152 4.42 -1.47 -14.17
CA GLY A 152 5.22 -2.44 -13.41
C GLY A 152 5.07 -2.27 -11.92
N VAL A 153 5.06 -3.40 -11.20
CA VAL A 153 5.06 -3.39 -9.73
C VAL A 153 6.48 -3.19 -9.19
N PRO A 154 6.64 -2.45 -8.09
CA PRO A 154 7.96 -2.17 -7.51
C PRO A 154 8.61 -3.39 -6.84
N VAL A 155 7.83 -4.32 -6.34
CA VAL A 155 8.30 -5.53 -5.63
C VAL A 155 7.53 -6.74 -6.13
N ASP A 156 8.25 -7.77 -6.54
CA ASP A 156 7.64 -9.03 -6.98
C ASP A 156 6.86 -9.70 -5.86
N ARG A 157 5.72 -10.33 -6.21
CA ARG A 157 4.87 -11.02 -5.26
C ARG A 157 4.52 -12.42 -5.75
N HIS A 158 4.50 -13.35 -4.81
CA HIS A 158 3.91 -14.68 -4.99
C HIS A 158 2.93 -14.91 -3.86
N ILE A 159 1.67 -15.08 -4.19
CA ILE A 159 0.56 -15.19 -3.26
C ILE A 159 -0.23 -16.45 -3.59
N CYS A 160 -0.73 -17.14 -2.56
CA CYS A 160 -1.65 -18.25 -2.72
C CYS A 160 -2.94 -17.92 -1.95
N ILE A 161 -4.06 -17.90 -2.64
CA ILE A 161 -5.40 -17.67 -2.07
C ILE A 161 -6.30 -18.81 -2.60
N ASP A 162 -6.88 -19.60 -1.70
CA ASP A 162 -7.78 -20.70 -2.05
C ASP A 162 -7.20 -21.64 -3.14
N ASN A 163 -5.91 -21.98 -3.03
CA ASN A 163 -5.13 -22.75 -4.00
C ASN A 163 -4.90 -22.08 -5.36
N ILE A 164 -5.30 -20.84 -5.53
CA ILE A 164 -4.93 -20.03 -6.71
C ILE A 164 -3.59 -19.38 -6.44
N HIS A 165 -2.59 -19.68 -7.27
CA HIS A 165 -1.29 -19.02 -7.20
C HIS A 165 -1.29 -17.79 -8.09
N ILE A 166 -0.87 -16.67 -7.52
CA ILE A 166 -0.77 -15.37 -8.18
C ILE A 166 0.69 -14.95 -8.12
N LEU A 167 1.35 -14.90 -9.27
CA LEU A 167 2.74 -14.46 -9.41
C LEU A 167 2.73 -13.12 -10.12
N ILE A 168 3.28 -12.12 -9.47
CA ILE A 168 3.38 -10.75 -10.00
C ILE A 168 4.86 -10.41 -10.10
N LYS A 169 5.34 -10.10 -11.29
CA LYS A 169 6.74 -9.75 -11.55
C LYS A 169 6.80 -8.59 -12.52
N ASN A 170 7.26 -7.44 -12.03
CA ASN A 170 7.35 -6.23 -12.83
C ASN A 170 6.05 -5.99 -13.64
N LEU A 171 6.08 -6.16 -14.96
CA LEU A 171 4.95 -5.92 -15.89
C LEU A 171 4.08 -7.18 -16.13
N THR A 172 4.34 -8.29 -15.46
CA THR A 172 3.64 -9.55 -15.71
C THR A 172 2.85 -10.02 -14.50
N LEU A 173 1.68 -10.60 -14.76
CA LEU A 173 0.83 -11.28 -13.79
C LEU A 173 0.55 -12.69 -14.32
N THR A 174 0.93 -13.72 -13.57
CA THR A 174 0.59 -15.10 -13.89
C THR A 174 -0.37 -15.65 -12.85
N LEU A 175 -1.49 -16.17 -13.31
CA LEU A 175 -2.50 -16.84 -12.50
C LEU A 175 -2.44 -18.34 -12.75
N VAL A 176 -2.31 -19.14 -11.69
CA VAL A 176 -2.37 -20.60 -11.75
C VAL A 176 -3.59 -21.04 -10.94
N ILE A 177 -4.63 -21.46 -11.65
CA ILE A 177 -5.95 -21.76 -11.09
C ILE A 177 -6.21 -23.27 -11.19
N PRO A 178 -6.43 -23.97 -10.08
CA PRO A 178 -6.78 -25.41 -10.12
C PRO A 178 -8.14 -25.60 -10.77
N ILE A 179 -8.25 -26.56 -11.68
CA ILE A 179 -9.52 -26.94 -12.32
C ILE A 179 -10.09 -28.12 -11.54
N ILE A 180 -11.30 -27.97 -11.03
CA ILE A 180 -12.06 -29.03 -10.40
C ILE A 180 -12.99 -29.60 -11.49
N SER A 181 -12.79 -30.86 -11.86
CA SER A 181 -13.73 -31.56 -12.73
C SER A 181 -14.65 -32.44 -11.86
N ASP A 182 -15.94 -32.19 -11.93
CA ASP A 182 -16.96 -33.03 -11.28
C ASP A 182 -18.05 -33.40 -12.29
N THR A 183 -18.69 -34.54 -12.09
CA THR A 183 -19.80 -34.98 -12.92
C THR A 183 -21.10 -34.53 -12.26
N LEU A 184 -21.77 -33.56 -12.90
CA LEU A 184 -23.12 -33.19 -12.48
C LEU A 184 -24.05 -34.42 -12.70
N LYS A 185 -24.55 -34.98 -11.61
CA LYS A 185 -25.67 -35.94 -11.65
C LYS A 185 -26.95 -35.12 -11.67
N TYR A 186 -27.66 -35.20 -12.79
CA TYR A 186 -29.01 -34.70 -12.93
C TYR A 186 -30.02 -35.65 -12.31
#